data_3fe3a91e9b9ee0013ef459575911b694
#
_entry.id   3fe3a91e9b9ee0013ef459575911b694
#
_cell.length_a   1.000
_cell.length_b   1.000
_cell.length_c   1.000
_cell.angle_alpha   90.00
_cell.angle_beta   90.00
_cell.angle_gamma   90.00
#
_symmetry.space_group_name_H-M   'P 1'
#
loop_
_entity.id
_entity.type
_entity.pdbx_description
1 polymer ?
#
loop_
_entity_poly.entity_id
_entity_poly.type
_entity_poly.pdbx_seq_one_letter_code
_entity_poly.pdbx_strand_id
1 'polypeptide(L)'
;MHTRLRPGDVEGAGVCKDAIRIFRGKKAALNSDIARTNVLGVGISAVNMPMAVEVVHQWIAGGERHYVCVAAAHSVMECRRDAPLRRLFNQSGLTTPDGMPLVWLSRWAGHRDVRRVYGPELMSAVCLRGLEHGYRHYFYGGAPGVAEGLVDRLRARFPGLAVAGSSSPLYRDLKREEEERIEREINDAHPDIVWVGLGTGRQEHWMAKVRPRLQASVLVGVGAAFDFLSGQKRQAPPWIRQTGLEWLFRLVHEPRRLWPRYREYPLFVLLVAAQRLNLRSYDLDP
;
A
#
# COMPACT_ATOMS: atom_id res chain seq x y z
N MET A 1 7.49 -12.37 -32.68
CA MET A 1 8.09 -11.06 -32.40
C MET A 1 8.53 -11.06 -30.93
N HIS A 2 9.81 -11.38 -30.64
CA HIS A 2 10.33 -11.47 -29.27
C HIS A 2 10.70 -10.08 -28.77
N THR A 3 9.90 -9.54 -27.88
CA THR A 3 10.23 -8.27 -27.21
C THR A 3 11.25 -8.58 -26.10
N ARG A 4 12.52 -8.20 -26.31
CA ARG A 4 13.58 -8.28 -25.30
C ARG A 4 13.23 -7.38 -24.10
N LEU A 5 13.20 -7.96 -22.91
CA LEU A 5 13.09 -7.22 -21.65
C LEU A 5 14.29 -6.25 -21.51
N ARG A 6 14.04 -5.01 -21.10
CA ARG A 6 15.10 -4.01 -20.91
C ARG A 6 15.86 -4.26 -19.59
N PRO A 7 17.16 -3.94 -19.51
CA PRO A 7 17.99 -4.25 -18.33
C PRO A 7 17.54 -3.60 -17.00
N GLY A 8 16.69 -2.58 -17.04
CA GLY A 8 16.18 -1.90 -15.81
C GLY A 8 15.15 -2.68 -15.02
N ASP A 9 14.57 -3.77 -15.55
CA ASP A 9 13.52 -4.54 -14.87
C ASP A 9 14.08 -5.56 -13.85
N VAL A 10 15.40 -5.78 -13.84
CA VAL A 10 16.06 -6.79 -12.99
C VAL A 10 16.65 -6.20 -11.70
N GLU A 11 16.91 -4.88 -11.64
CA GLU A 11 17.54 -4.25 -10.46
C GLU A 11 16.68 -4.27 -9.19
N GLY A 12 15.36 -4.25 -9.31
CA GLY A 12 14.45 -4.34 -8.16
C GLY A 12 14.46 -5.69 -7.44
N ALA A 13 14.81 -6.76 -8.14
CA ALA A 13 14.85 -8.11 -7.58
C ALA A 13 16.13 -8.39 -6.76
N GLY A 14 17.24 -7.74 -7.11
CA GLY A 14 18.52 -7.88 -6.39
C GLY A 14 18.46 -7.22 -5.00
N VAL A 15 17.95 -6.00 -4.93
CA VAL A 15 17.79 -5.25 -3.66
C VAL A 15 16.86 -5.97 -2.67
N CYS A 16 15.84 -6.68 -3.18
CA CYS A 16 14.90 -7.42 -2.34
C CYS A 16 15.50 -8.71 -1.77
N LYS A 17 16.34 -9.43 -2.53
CA LYS A 17 17.00 -10.66 -2.05
C LYS A 17 18.01 -10.41 -0.95
N ASP A 18 18.79 -9.35 -1.05
CA ASP A 18 19.78 -8.98 -0.03
C ASP A 18 19.11 -8.48 1.26
N ALA A 19 18.00 -7.75 1.15
CA ALA A 19 17.21 -7.31 2.30
C ALA A 19 16.60 -8.48 3.09
N ILE A 20 16.09 -9.51 2.41
CA ILE A 20 15.53 -10.72 3.06
C ILE A 20 16.61 -11.52 3.80
N ARG A 21 17.85 -11.54 3.28
CA ARG A 21 18.97 -12.27 3.89
C ARG A 21 19.45 -11.66 5.22
N ILE A 22 19.34 -10.36 5.38
CA ILE A 22 19.76 -9.62 6.60
C ILE A 22 18.84 -9.91 7.79
N PHE A 23 17.56 -10.25 7.56
CA PHE A 23 16.56 -10.43 8.62
C PHE A 23 16.44 -11.86 9.18
N ARG A 24 17.16 -12.85 8.63
CA ARG A 24 17.17 -14.23 9.19
C ARG A 24 17.66 -14.35 10.64
N GLY A 25 18.23 -13.29 11.21
CA GLY A 25 18.85 -13.28 12.56
C GLY A 25 18.01 -12.67 13.70
N LYS A 26 16.87 -12.03 13.44
CA LYS A 26 16.02 -11.45 14.50
C LYS A 26 14.60 -12.00 14.42
N LYS A 27 14.40 -13.23 14.86
CA LYS A 27 13.11 -13.75 15.30
C LYS A 27 12.74 -13.09 16.64
N ALA A 28 12.34 -11.86 16.65
CA ALA A 28 11.71 -11.21 17.78
C ALA A 28 10.28 -10.88 17.39
N ALA A 29 9.34 -11.13 18.28
CA ALA A 29 7.93 -10.85 18.12
C ALA A 29 7.69 -9.43 17.57
N LEU A 30 7.52 -9.31 16.24
CA LEU A 30 7.21 -8.05 15.55
C LEU A 30 5.72 -7.69 15.66
N ASN A 31 4.90 -8.58 16.27
CA ASN A 31 3.46 -8.56 16.11
C ASN A 31 2.68 -7.72 17.15
N SER A 32 3.29 -7.23 18.23
CA SER A 32 2.51 -6.52 19.25
C SER A 32 2.75 -5.01 19.34
N ASP A 33 3.86 -4.47 18.82
CA ASP A 33 4.22 -3.05 19.07
C ASP A 33 5.01 -2.39 17.95
N ILE A 34 4.49 -2.37 16.71
CA ILE A 34 5.08 -1.49 15.71
C ILE A 34 4.75 -0.04 16.09
N ALA A 35 5.77 0.69 16.54
CA ALA A 35 5.64 2.09 16.88
C ALA A 35 5.03 2.90 15.72
N ARG A 36 4.22 3.89 16.04
CA ARG A 36 3.59 4.78 15.05
C ARG A 36 3.99 6.23 15.31
N THR A 37 4.33 6.92 14.23
CA THR A 37 4.54 8.37 14.25
C THR A 37 3.21 9.06 14.02
N ASN A 38 2.80 9.93 14.95
CA ASN A 38 1.62 10.76 14.78
C ASN A 38 1.88 11.89 13.78
N VAL A 39 1.21 11.86 12.65
CA VAL A 39 1.23 12.93 11.64
C VAL A 39 -0.19 13.46 11.46
N LEU A 40 -0.49 14.60 12.08
CA LEU A 40 -1.81 15.26 12.03
C LEU A 40 -2.97 14.35 12.45
N GLY A 41 -2.76 13.47 13.45
CA GLY A 41 -3.75 12.53 13.95
C GLY A 41 -3.77 11.18 13.21
N VAL A 42 -2.88 10.96 12.24
CA VAL A 42 -2.72 9.67 11.56
C VAL A 42 -1.45 8.98 12.04
N GLY A 43 -1.59 7.74 12.52
CA GLY A 43 -0.50 6.92 13.02
C GLY A 43 0.25 6.21 11.89
N ILE A 44 1.39 6.75 11.47
CA ILE A 44 2.26 6.16 10.44
C ILE A 44 3.16 5.10 11.07
N SER A 45 3.08 3.87 10.61
CA SER A 45 3.88 2.74 11.12
C SER A 45 5.37 2.94 10.87
N ALA A 46 6.19 2.75 11.91
CA ALA A 46 7.64 2.92 11.85
C ALA A 46 8.32 1.70 11.20
N VAL A 47 8.06 1.49 9.91
CA VAL A 47 8.54 0.33 9.14
C VAL A 47 9.40 0.72 7.95
N ASN A 48 10.11 -0.27 7.44
CA ASN A 48 10.74 -0.29 6.12
C ASN A 48 10.22 -1.47 5.30
N MET A 49 10.64 -1.63 4.05
CA MET A 49 10.13 -2.66 3.15
C MET A 49 10.32 -4.08 3.70
N PRO A 50 11.52 -4.50 4.14
CA PRO A 50 11.70 -5.82 4.75
C PRO A 50 10.78 -6.08 5.95
N MET A 51 10.63 -5.10 6.85
CA MET A 51 9.74 -5.22 8.01
C MET A 51 8.28 -5.38 7.59
N ALA A 52 7.80 -4.57 6.64
CA ALA A 52 6.42 -4.65 6.16
C ALA A 52 6.11 -6.02 5.51
N VAL A 53 7.03 -6.55 4.71
CA VAL A 53 6.90 -7.89 4.09
C VAL A 53 6.91 -8.98 5.16
N GLU A 54 7.77 -8.89 6.16
CA GLU A 54 7.84 -9.88 7.24
C GLU A 54 6.58 -9.87 8.11
N VAL A 55 6.02 -8.70 8.42
CA VAL A 55 4.75 -8.59 9.16
C VAL A 55 3.60 -9.24 8.39
N VAL A 56 3.50 -8.96 7.08
CA VAL A 56 2.50 -9.61 6.20
C VAL A 56 2.69 -11.14 6.23
N HIS A 57 3.93 -11.61 6.15
CA HIS A 57 4.25 -13.03 6.24
C HIS A 57 3.78 -13.65 7.57
N GLN A 58 4.06 -12.99 8.70
CA GLN A 58 3.68 -13.47 10.03
C GLN A 58 2.16 -13.55 10.19
N TRP A 59 1.41 -12.56 9.72
CA TRP A 59 -0.05 -12.60 9.75
C TRP A 59 -0.63 -13.76 8.94
N ILE A 60 -0.08 -14.03 7.75
CA ILE A 60 -0.53 -15.17 6.94
C ILE A 60 -0.19 -16.49 7.64
N ALA A 61 1.04 -16.63 8.13
CA ALA A 61 1.49 -17.85 8.81
C ALA A 61 0.73 -18.11 10.14
N GLY A 62 0.33 -17.03 10.83
CA GLY A 62 -0.45 -17.10 12.08
C GLY A 62 -1.97 -17.17 11.87
N GLY A 63 -2.47 -17.06 10.65
CA GLY A 63 -3.90 -17.00 10.36
C GLY A 63 -4.58 -15.72 10.88
N GLU A 64 -3.79 -14.67 11.14
CA GLU A 64 -4.30 -13.38 11.60
C GLU A 64 -4.94 -12.59 10.46
N ARG A 65 -5.91 -11.73 10.79
CA ARG A 65 -6.69 -11.00 9.78
C ARG A 65 -6.55 -9.50 9.94
N HIS A 66 -5.77 -8.88 9.07
CA HIS A 66 -5.46 -7.46 9.09
C HIS A 66 -5.70 -6.77 7.74
N TYR A 67 -5.68 -5.44 7.74
CA TYR A 67 -5.54 -4.67 6.51
C TYR A 67 -4.40 -3.66 6.62
N VAL A 68 -3.82 -3.33 5.48
CA VAL A 68 -2.69 -2.42 5.32
C VAL A 68 -3.12 -1.21 4.51
N CYS A 69 -2.89 -0.01 5.05
CA CYS A 69 -3.05 1.25 4.36
C CYS A 69 -1.70 1.77 3.88
N VAL A 70 -1.60 2.16 2.62
CA VAL A 70 -0.40 2.77 2.03
C VAL A 70 -0.60 4.29 1.99
N ALA A 71 0.09 5.01 2.88
CA ALA A 71 -0.16 6.42 3.16
C ALA A 71 0.87 7.36 2.54
N ALA A 72 0.39 8.45 1.96
CA ALA A 72 1.19 9.60 1.55
C ALA A 72 0.62 10.89 2.18
N ALA A 73 1.28 12.03 1.98
CA ALA A 73 0.84 13.32 2.55
C ALA A 73 -0.62 13.66 2.17
N HIS A 74 -1.06 13.34 0.95
CA HIS A 74 -2.45 13.55 0.54
C HIS A 74 -3.43 12.68 1.33
N SER A 75 -3.07 11.44 1.66
CA SER A 75 -3.92 10.56 2.49
C SER A 75 -4.13 11.17 3.88
N VAL A 76 -3.06 11.71 4.48
CA VAL A 76 -3.14 12.41 5.77
C VAL A 76 -4.04 13.65 5.69
N MET A 77 -3.98 14.39 4.57
CA MET A 77 -4.85 15.55 4.38
C MET A 77 -6.31 15.16 4.12
N GLU A 78 -6.57 14.03 3.49
CA GLU A 78 -7.92 13.46 3.37
C GLU A 78 -8.45 13.05 4.75
N CYS A 79 -7.66 12.33 5.55
CA CYS A 79 -8.00 11.94 6.94
C CYS A 79 -8.28 13.13 7.86
N ARG A 80 -7.63 14.29 7.63
CA ARG A 80 -7.89 15.50 8.40
C ARG A 80 -9.32 16.02 8.19
N ARG A 81 -9.89 15.82 7.01
CA ARG A 81 -11.25 16.27 6.64
C ARG A 81 -12.31 15.21 6.88
N ASP A 82 -11.88 13.96 6.98
CA ASP A 82 -12.74 12.78 7.15
C ASP A 82 -12.29 12.01 8.39
N ALA A 83 -12.95 12.27 9.53
CA ALA A 83 -12.64 11.61 10.79
C ALA A 83 -12.92 10.09 10.75
N PRO A 84 -14.01 9.59 10.13
CA PRO A 84 -14.17 8.17 9.84
C PRO A 84 -12.94 7.56 9.12
N LEU A 85 -12.49 8.17 8.02
CA LEU A 85 -11.31 7.70 7.29
C LEU A 85 -10.06 7.68 8.17
N ARG A 86 -9.85 8.71 9.01
CA ARG A 86 -8.73 8.76 9.95
C ARG A 86 -8.74 7.57 10.91
N ARG A 87 -9.89 7.23 11.49
CA ARG A 87 -10.03 6.04 12.34
C ARG A 87 -9.66 4.76 11.59
N LEU A 88 -10.09 4.60 10.34
CA LEU A 88 -9.73 3.42 9.54
C LEU A 88 -8.20 3.31 9.33
N PHE A 89 -7.51 4.42 9.11
CA PHE A 89 -6.04 4.40 9.06
C PHE A 89 -5.43 4.01 10.40
N ASN A 90 -5.94 4.53 11.50
CA ASN A 90 -5.41 4.26 12.85
C ASN A 90 -5.71 2.81 13.32
N GLN A 91 -6.83 2.23 12.91
CA GLN A 91 -7.23 0.84 13.20
C GLN A 91 -6.55 -0.18 12.26
N SER A 92 -5.87 0.26 11.19
CA SER A 92 -5.18 -0.66 10.30
C SER A 92 -4.06 -1.42 11.03
N GLY A 93 -3.77 -2.64 10.63
CA GLY A 93 -2.61 -3.39 11.13
C GLY A 93 -1.30 -2.66 10.81
N LEU A 94 -1.18 -2.09 9.59
CA LEU A 94 -0.10 -1.21 9.17
C LEU A 94 -0.63 -0.02 8.40
N THR A 95 -0.08 1.17 8.70
CA THR A 95 -0.13 2.36 7.84
C THR A 95 1.26 2.65 7.34
N THR A 96 1.61 2.14 6.14
CA THR A 96 2.97 2.23 5.63
C THR A 96 3.29 3.60 5.04
N PRO A 97 4.52 4.15 5.26
CA PRO A 97 4.94 5.45 4.72
C PRO A 97 5.31 5.33 3.23
N ASP A 98 4.40 5.66 2.32
CA ASP A 98 4.68 5.70 0.87
C ASP A 98 5.37 7.01 0.46
N GLY A 99 4.92 8.14 0.98
CA GLY A 99 5.50 9.44 0.64
C GLY A 99 6.74 9.79 1.44
N MET A 100 7.79 10.35 0.78
CA MET A 100 9.02 10.80 1.45
C MET A 100 8.78 11.76 2.63
N PRO A 101 7.81 12.70 2.60
CA PRO A 101 7.50 13.52 3.76
C PRO A 101 7.19 12.71 5.02
N LEU A 102 6.44 11.60 4.90
CA LEU A 102 6.11 10.74 6.05
C LEU A 102 7.35 10.00 6.58
N VAL A 103 8.25 9.59 5.68
CA VAL A 103 9.55 9.00 6.05
C VAL A 103 10.40 9.99 6.84
N TRP A 104 10.52 11.23 6.36
CA TRP A 104 11.31 12.27 7.05
C TRP A 104 10.71 12.58 8.42
N LEU A 105 9.40 12.73 8.52
CA LEU A 105 8.71 12.99 9.79
C LEU A 105 8.90 11.85 10.79
N SER A 106 8.83 10.60 10.33
CA SER A 106 9.07 9.44 11.20
C SER A 106 10.52 9.37 11.68
N ARG A 107 11.50 9.68 10.82
CA ARG A 107 12.90 9.75 11.22
C ARG A 107 13.18 10.88 12.22
N TRP A 108 12.56 12.05 12.03
CA TRP A 108 12.66 13.16 12.98
C TRP A 108 11.97 12.85 14.32
N ALA A 109 10.99 11.95 14.33
CA ALA A 109 10.37 11.43 15.56
C ALA A 109 11.23 10.36 16.27
N GLY A 110 12.45 10.07 15.78
CA GLY A 110 13.37 9.10 16.37
C GLY A 110 13.42 7.73 15.70
N HIS A 111 12.52 7.43 14.76
CA HIS A 111 12.47 6.14 14.06
C HIS A 111 13.43 6.11 12.86
N ARG A 112 14.74 6.04 13.13
CA ARG A 112 15.83 6.20 12.13
C ARG A 112 15.81 5.14 11.02
N ASP A 113 15.27 3.94 11.29
CA ASP A 113 15.24 2.82 10.35
C ASP A 113 14.05 2.86 9.39
N VAL A 114 13.13 3.82 9.55
CA VAL A 114 12.01 4.00 8.62
C VAL A 114 12.53 4.34 7.24
N ARG A 115 12.02 3.62 6.26
CA ARG A 115 12.26 3.84 4.83
C ARG A 115 10.93 3.83 4.11
N ARG A 116 10.93 4.33 2.88
CA ARG A 116 9.74 4.32 2.05
C ARG A 116 9.23 2.90 1.81
N VAL A 117 7.93 2.66 2.00
CA VAL A 117 7.23 1.44 1.62
C VAL A 117 6.22 1.81 0.54
N TYR A 118 6.68 1.76 -0.71
CA TYR A 118 5.93 2.16 -1.90
C TYR A 118 5.01 1.05 -2.36
N GLY A 119 3.73 1.35 -2.62
CA GLY A 119 2.71 0.35 -2.94
C GLY A 119 3.09 -0.66 -4.03
N PRO A 120 3.55 -0.24 -5.22
CA PRO A 120 3.99 -1.15 -6.28
C PRO A 120 5.18 -2.04 -5.88
N GLU A 121 6.11 -1.50 -5.10
CA GLU A 121 7.28 -2.24 -4.60
C GLU A 121 6.86 -3.23 -3.52
N LEU A 122 5.95 -2.85 -2.62
CA LEU A 122 5.38 -3.74 -1.61
C LEU A 122 4.67 -4.93 -2.26
N MET A 123 3.82 -4.69 -3.26
CA MET A 123 3.16 -5.75 -4.01
C MET A 123 4.19 -6.70 -4.63
N SER A 124 5.21 -6.17 -5.32
CA SER A 124 6.26 -6.97 -5.93
C SER A 124 7.06 -7.79 -4.91
N ALA A 125 7.39 -7.20 -3.75
CA ALA A 125 8.16 -7.86 -2.70
C ALA A 125 7.35 -8.99 -2.03
N VAL A 126 6.06 -8.76 -1.78
CA VAL A 126 5.17 -9.79 -1.20
C VAL A 126 4.88 -10.90 -2.23
N CYS A 127 4.72 -10.58 -3.53
CA CYS A 127 4.61 -11.61 -4.57
C CYS A 127 5.87 -12.49 -4.63
N LEU A 128 7.06 -11.88 -4.58
CA LEU A 128 8.32 -12.62 -4.55
C LEU A 128 8.44 -13.54 -3.32
N ARG A 129 8.07 -13.01 -2.13
CA ARG A 129 8.04 -13.79 -0.87
C ARG A 129 7.02 -14.93 -0.97
N GLY A 130 5.90 -14.67 -1.61
CA GLY A 130 4.81 -15.63 -1.82
C GLY A 130 5.22 -16.85 -2.64
N LEU A 131 6.19 -16.74 -3.57
CA LEU A 131 6.69 -17.88 -4.33
C LEU A 131 7.28 -18.99 -3.44
N GLU A 132 7.94 -18.60 -2.34
CA GLU A 132 8.56 -19.56 -1.40
C GLU A 132 7.52 -20.25 -0.51
N HIS A 133 6.34 -19.64 -0.31
CA HIS A 133 5.32 -20.09 0.64
C HIS A 133 4.00 -20.48 -0.01
N GLY A 134 3.90 -20.36 -1.34
CA GLY A 134 2.68 -20.69 -2.08
C GLY A 134 1.50 -19.75 -1.82
N TYR A 135 1.75 -18.47 -1.47
CA TYR A 135 0.67 -17.52 -1.19
C TYR A 135 -0.23 -17.31 -2.40
N ARG A 136 -1.53 -17.33 -2.15
CA ARG A 136 -2.58 -17.12 -3.15
C ARG A 136 -3.01 -15.66 -3.15
N HIS A 137 -2.84 -14.99 -4.28
CA HIS A 137 -3.11 -13.56 -4.45
C HIS A 137 -4.41 -13.34 -5.19
N TYR A 138 -5.27 -12.44 -4.67
CA TYR A 138 -6.45 -11.93 -5.36
C TYR A 138 -6.27 -10.44 -5.65
N PHE A 139 -6.67 -9.98 -6.84
CA PHE A 139 -6.51 -8.59 -7.27
C PHE A 139 -7.87 -7.95 -7.50
N TYR A 140 -8.25 -7.01 -6.63
CA TYR A 140 -9.55 -6.34 -6.64
C TYR A 140 -9.38 -4.85 -6.91
N GLY A 141 -9.78 -4.36 -8.08
CA GLY A 141 -9.70 -2.94 -8.40
C GLY A 141 -9.21 -2.64 -9.82
N GLY A 142 -8.90 -1.36 -10.04
CA GLY A 142 -8.58 -0.84 -11.36
C GLY A 142 -9.81 -0.64 -12.26
N ALA A 143 -9.62 -0.01 -13.40
CA ALA A 143 -10.61 0.02 -14.46
C ALA A 143 -10.75 -1.38 -15.10
N PRO A 144 -11.83 -1.65 -15.86
CA PRO A 144 -11.99 -2.91 -16.58
C PRO A 144 -10.74 -3.27 -17.41
N GLY A 145 -10.25 -4.50 -17.26
CA GLY A 145 -9.03 -4.99 -17.92
C GLY A 145 -7.71 -4.65 -17.21
N VAL A 146 -7.71 -3.77 -16.20
CA VAL A 146 -6.47 -3.38 -15.49
C VAL A 146 -6.00 -4.48 -14.54
N ALA A 147 -6.92 -5.11 -13.81
CA ALA A 147 -6.57 -6.20 -12.89
C ALA A 147 -6.03 -7.42 -13.65
N GLU A 148 -6.63 -7.78 -14.77
CA GLU A 148 -6.20 -8.86 -15.64
C GLU A 148 -4.81 -8.58 -16.23
N GLY A 149 -4.60 -7.38 -16.82
CA GLY A 149 -3.31 -6.96 -17.35
C GLY A 149 -2.20 -6.89 -16.28
N LEU A 150 -2.57 -6.55 -15.04
CA LEU A 150 -1.66 -6.60 -13.89
C LEU A 150 -1.24 -8.06 -13.60
N VAL A 151 -2.21 -8.98 -13.54
CA VAL A 151 -1.97 -10.41 -13.31
C VAL A 151 -1.02 -10.99 -14.36
N ASP A 152 -1.27 -10.70 -15.66
CA ASP A 152 -0.43 -11.19 -16.74
C ASP A 152 1.03 -10.73 -16.59
N ARG A 153 1.25 -9.47 -16.24
CA ARG A 153 2.58 -8.92 -16.03
C ARG A 153 3.26 -9.47 -14.77
N LEU A 154 2.49 -9.67 -13.69
CA LEU A 154 3.03 -10.27 -12.47
C LEU A 154 3.40 -11.73 -12.70
N ARG A 155 2.60 -12.52 -13.43
CA ARG A 155 2.95 -13.90 -13.80
C ARG A 155 4.18 -13.97 -14.70
N ALA A 156 4.31 -13.05 -15.65
CA ALA A 156 5.50 -12.97 -16.49
C ALA A 156 6.76 -12.61 -15.68
N ARG A 157 6.62 -11.74 -14.66
CA ARG A 157 7.72 -11.30 -13.79
C ARG A 157 8.07 -12.33 -12.70
N PHE A 158 7.07 -13.02 -12.18
CA PHE A 158 7.15 -14.00 -11.11
C PHE A 158 6.57 -15.34 -11.56
N PRO A 159 7.31 -16.15 -12.35
CA PRO A 159 6.84 -17.47 -12.77
C PRO A 159 6.52 -18.34 -11.55
N GLY A 160 5.34 -18.96 -11.55
CA GLY A 160 4.85 -19.73 -10.41
C GLY A 160 4.00 -18.96 -9.40
N LEU A 161 3.75 -17.66 -9.64
CA LEU A 161 2.85 -16.85 -8.77
C LEU A 161 1.45 -17.47 -8.75
N ALA A 162 0.98 -17.86 -7.56
CA ALA A 162 -0.35 -18.41 -7.35
C ALA A 162 -1.38 -17.27 -7.31
N VAL A 163 -2.12 -17.10 -8.39
CA VAL A 163 -3.20 -16.11 -8.51
C VAL A 163 -4.53 -16.82 -8.28
N ALA A 164 -5.22 -16.46 -7.20
CA ALA A 164 -6.53 -16.97 -6.83
C ALA A 164 -7.64 -16.40 -7.72
N GLY A 165 -7.50 -15.11 -8.10
CA GLY A 165 -8.46 -14.45 -8.98
C GLY A 165 -8.15 -12.97 -9.17
N SER A 166 -8.93 -12.33 -10.04
CA SER A 166 -8.91 -10.89 -10.25
C SER A 166 -10.30 -10.39 -10.63
N SER A 167 -10.67 -9.21 -10.14
CA SER A 167 -11.90 -8.55 -10.56
C SER A 167 -11.80 -7.04 -10.49
N SER A 168 -12.47 -6.37 -11.42
CA SER A 168 -12.55 -4.93 -11.53
C SER A 168 -13.98 -4.48 -11.25
N PRO A 169 -14.29 -3.84 -10.11
CA PRO A 169 -15.62 -3.38 -9.81
C PRO A 169 -16.02 -2.23 -10.72
N LEU A 170 -17.32 -2.07 -10.95
CA LEU A 170 -17.83 -0.87 -11.60
C LEU A 170 -17.46 0.39 -10.80
N TYR A 171 -17.11 1.47 -11.50
CA TYR A 171 -16.69 2.74 -10.89
C TYR A 171 -17.92 3.56 -10.40
N ARG A 172 -18.73 2.93 -9.57
CA ARG A 172 -19.91 3.49 -8.88
C ARG A 172 -20.08 2.86 -7.51
N ASP A 173 -21.00 3.37 -6.74
CA ASP A 173 -21.39 2.70 -5.50
C ASP A 173 -22.09 1.38 -5.85
N LEU A 174 -21.64 0.32 -5.20
CA LEU A 174 -22.18 -1.02 -5.40
C LEU A 174 -23.45 -1.19 -4.56
N LYS A 175 -24.41 -1.93 -5.09
CA LYS A 175 -25.55 -2.38 -4.30
C LYS A 175 -25.10 -3.48 -3.34
N ARG A 176 -25.86 -3.68 -2.27
CA ARG A 176 -25.55 -4.67 -1.24
C ARG A 176 -25.37 -6.09 -1.83
N GLU A 177 -26.24 -6.48 -2.74
CA GLU A 177 -26.19 -7.80 -3.37
C GLU A 177 -24.91 -7.97 -4.23
N GLU A 178 -24.45 -6.89 -4.86
CA GLU A 178 -23.20 -6.87 -5.64
C GLU A 178 -21.98 -7.01 -4.73
N GLU A 179 -21.98 -6.30 -3.59
CA GLU A 179 -20.92 -6.41 -2.58
C GLU A 179 -20.85 -7.83 -2.02
N GLU A 180 -21.99 -8.41 -1.61
CA GLU A 180 -22.06 -9.76 -1.08
C GLU A 180 -21.64 -10.82 -2.10
N ARG A 181 -21.90 -10.58 -3.39
CA ARG A 181 -21.41 -11.45 -4.48
C ARG A 181 -19.88 -11.39 -4.59
N ILE A 182 -19.30 -10.19 -4.56
CA ILE A 182 -17.85 -9.99 -4.60
C ILE A 182 -17.18 -10.64 -3.39
N GLU A 183 -17.75 -10.48 -2.20
CA GLU A 183 -17.24 -11.11 -0.98
C GLU A 183 -17.24 -12.64 -1.07
N ARG A 184 -18.31 -13.23 -1.60
CA ARG A 184 -18.37 -14.69 -1.85
C ARG A 184 -17.34 -15.12 -2.88
N GLU A 185 -17.25 -14.44 -4.02
CA GLU A 185 -16.26 -14.73 -5.07
C GLU A 185 -14.83 -14.72 -4.53
N ILE A 186 -14.48 -13.73 -3.71
CA ILE A 186 -13.15 -13.65 -3.09
C ILE A 186 -12.95 -14.80 -2.09
N ASN A 187 -13.94 -15.11 -1.24
CA ASN A 187 -13.84 -16.18 -0.26
C ASN A 187 -13.76 -17.56 -0.92
N ASP A 188 -14.53 -17.82 -1.96
CA ASP A 188 -14.52 -19.09 -2.72
C ASP A 188 -13.18 -19.32 -3.43
N ALA A 189 -12.49 -18.24 -3.78
CA ALA A 189 -11.14 -18.29 -4.33
C ALA A 189 -10.05 -18.58 -3.27
N HIS A 190 -10.38 -18.56 -1.97
CA HIS A 190 -9.46 -18.81 -0.84
C HIS A 190 -8.10 -18.10 -0.96
N PRO A 191 -8.02 -16.78 -1.13
CA PRO A 191 -6.76 -16.07 -1.17
C PRO A 191 -6.17 -15.88 0.22
N ASP A 192 -4.83 -15.83 0.32
CA ASP A 192 -4.13 -15.38 1.52
C ASP A 192 -4.09 -13.85 1.57
N ILE A 193 -3.97 -13.22 0.40
CA ILE A 193 -3.81 -11.78 0.25
C ILE A 193 -4.79 -11.25 -0.81
N VAL A 194 -5.49 -10.15 -0.46
CA VAL A 194 -6.30 -9.37 -1.42
C VAL A 194 -5.64 -8.00 -1.62
N TRP A 195 -5.20 -7.74 -2.84
CA TRP A 195 -4.71 -6.45 -3.26
C TRP A 195 -5.88 -5.56 -3.68
N VAL A 196 -5.93 -4.32 -3.16
CA VAL A 196 -7.07 -3.42 -3.39
C VAL A 196 -6.62 -2.16 -4.12
N GLY A 197 -7.17 -1.94 -5.32
CA GLY A 197 -6.83 -0.85 -6.23
C GLY A 197 -8.00 0.11 -6.49
N LEU A 198 -8.68 0.60 -5.45
CA LEU A 198 -9.85 1.49 -5.59
C LEU A 198 -9.52 2.98 -5.43
N GLY A 199 -8.28 3.30 -5.01
CA GLY A 199 -7.83 4.64 -4.68
C GLY A 199 -8.13 5.04 -3.24
N THR A 200 -7.35 6.01 -2.74
CA THR A 200 -7.43 6.50 -1.35
C THR A 200 -8.84 6.94 -0.99
N GLY A 201 -9.24 6.67 0.23
CA GLY A 201 -10.57 6.86 0.78
C GLY A 201 -11.46 5.67 0.48
N ARG A 202 -11.74 5.37 -0.79
CA ARG A 202 -12.62 4.26 -1.19
C ARG A 202 -12.07 2.90 -0.80
N GLN A 203 -10.78 2.65 -0.99
CA GLN A 203 -10.16 1.36 -0.67
C GLN A 203 -10.12 1.10 0.85
N GLU A 204 -9.85 2.11 1.67
CA GLU A 204 -9.81 1.98 3.11
C GLU A 204 -11.19 1.69 3.68
N HIS A 205 -12.22 2.44 3.24
CA HIS A 205 -13.61 2.18 3.60
C HIS A 205 -14.05 0.77 3.19
N TRP A 206 -13.72 0.35 1.97
CA TRP A 206 -14.06 -0.98 1.49
C TRP A 206 -13.36 -2.06 2.31
N MET A 207 -12.05 -1.96 2.51
CA MET A 207 -11.28 -2.94 3.28
C MET A 207 -11.80 -3.09 4.71
N ALA A 208 -12.05 -2.00 5.41
CA ALA A 208 -12.58 -2.04 6.77
C ALA A 208 -13.99 -2.66 6.83
N LYS A 209 -14.85 -2.29 5.86
CA LYS A 209 -16.22 -2.82 5.75
C LYS A 209 -16.25 -4.34 5.54
N VAL A 210 -15.38 -4.85 4.67
CA VAL A 210 -15.38 -6.29 4.31
C VAL A 210 -14.51 -7.14 5.23
N ARG A 211 -13.58 -6.53 5.99
CA ARG A 211 -12.62 -7.24 6.84
C ARG A 211 -13.24 -8.29 7.75
N PRO A 212 -14.38 -8.06 8.42
CA PRO A 212 -15.00 -9.07 9.28
C PRO A 212 -15.50 -10.31 8.51
N ARG A 213 -15.83 -10.15 7.22
CA ARG A 213 -16.47 -11.20 6.38
C ARG A 213 -15.50 -11.90 5.44
N LEU A 214 -14.38 -11.26 5.07
CA LEU A 214 -13.36 -11.90 4.23
C LEU A 214 -12.44 -12.81 5.06
N GLN A 215 -12.19 -14.00 4.52
CA GLN A 215 -11.33 -15.01 5.17
C GLN A 215 -9.84 -14.76 4.90
N ALA A 216 -9.49 -14.05 3.82
CA ALA A 216 -8.11 -13.70 3.51
C ALA A 216 -7.39 -13.09 4.71
N SER A 217 -6.15 -13.49 4.96
CA SER A 217 -5.35 -12.98 6.09
C SER A 217 -5.06 -11.49 5.95
N VAL A 218 -4.71 -11.03 4.74
CA VAL A 218 -4.28 -9.64 4.56
C VAL A 218 -5.01 -8.97 3.39
N LEU A 219 -5.54 -7.77 3.65
CA LEU A 219 -6.03 -6.85 2.61
C LEU A 219 -5.03 -5.71 2.47
N VAL A 220 -4.59 -5.36 1.28
CA VAL A 220 -3.58 -4.30 1.08
C VAL A 220 -4.08 -3.25 0.10
N GLY A 221 -4.33 -2.04 0.59
CA GLY A 221 -4.76 -0.90 -0.22
C GLY A 221 -3.58 -0.24 -0.92
N VAL A 222 -3.38 -0.53 -2.19
CA VAL A 222 -2.23 -0.05 -2.98
C VAL A 222 -2.60 0.97 -4.07
N GLY A 223 -3.90 1.19 -4.30
CA GLY A 223 -4.41 2.21 -5.23
C GLY A 223 -3.75 2.16 -6.61
N ALA A 224 -3.04 3.22 -6.97
CA ALA A 224 -2.44 3.39 -8.29
C ALA A 224 -1.36 2.36 -8.67
N ALA A 225 -0.96 1.46 -7.75
CA ALA A 225 -0.06 0.36 -8.10
C ALA A 225 -0.60 -0.52 -9.22
N PHE A 226 -1.92 -0.68 -9.29
CA PHE A 226 -2.61 -1.38 -10.39
C PHE A 226 -2.29 -0.75 -11.74
N ASP A 227 -2.45 0.57 -11.87
CA ASP A 227 -2.17 1.30 -13.12
C ASP A 227 -0.68 1.21 -13.50
N PHE A 228 0.23 1.30 -12.52
CA PHE A 228 1.66 1.28 -12.77
C PHE A 228 2.16 -0.12 -13.18
N LEU A 229 1.78 -1.14 -12.44
CA LEU A 229 2.26 -2.49 -12.69
C LEU A 229 1.57 -3.16 -13.88
N SER A 230 0.32 -2.77 -14.22
CA SER A 230 -0.32 -3.16 -15.47
C SER A 230 0.24 -2.41 -16.69
N GLY A 231 1.04 -1.35 -16.47
CA GLY A 231 1.62 -0.52 -17.51
C GLY A 231 0.67 0.47 -18.17
N GLN A 232 -0.52 0.65 -17.61
CA GLN A 232 -1.48 1.69 -18.06
C GLN A 232 -0.92 3.09 -17.81
N LYS A 233 -0.11 3.27 -16.76
CA LYS A 233 0.53 4.54 -16.44
C LYS A 233 2.04 4.41 -16.31
N ARG A 234 2.74 5.46 -16.69
CA ARG A 234 4.20 5.54 -16.52
C ARG A 234 4.54 5.83 -15.06
N GLN A 235 5.47 5.06 -14.53
CA GLN A 235 6.09 5.31 -13.23
C GLN A 235 7.18 6.38 -13.35
N ALA A 236 7.33 7.21 -12.30
CA ALA A 236 8.48 8.10 -12.21
C ALA A 236 9.79 7.28 -12.17
N PRO A 237 10.87 7.75 -12.83
CA PRO A 237 12.17 7.13 -12.73
C PRO A 237 12.63 6.95 -11.27
N PRO A 238 13.46 5.93 -10.95
CA PRO A 238 13.88 5.64 -9.57
C PRO A 238 14.49 6.83 -8.83
N TRP A 239 15.32 7.63 -9.49
CA TRP A 239 15.93 8.82 -8.91
C TRP A 239 14.89 9.89 -8.50
N ILE A 240 13.84 10.10 -9.31
CA ILE A 240 12.74 11.03 -8.95
C ILE A 240 11.96 10.48 -7.74
N ARG A 241 11.73 9.17 -7.68
CA ARG A 241 11.02 8.53 -6.58
C ARG A 241 11.76 8.69 -5.25
N GLN A 242 13.09 8.64 -5.27
CA GLN A 242 13.95 8.75 -4.08
C GLN A 242 14.09 10.18 -3.58
N THR A 243 13.97 11.20 -4.44
CA THR A 243 14.08 12.62 -4.05
C THR A 243 12.81 13.20 -3.44
N GLY A 244 11.69 12.45 -3.43
CA GLY A 244 10.39 12.96 -2.98
C GLY A 244 9.67 13.84 -4.00
N LEU A 245 10.17 13.95 -5.22
CA LEU A 245 9.58 14.75 -6.33
C LEU A 245 8.61 13.95 -7.21
N GLU A 246 8.27 12.71 -6.83
CA GLU A 246 7.32 11.88 -7.59
C GLU A 246 5.97 12.58 -7.78
N TRP A 247 5.48 13.30 -6.75
CA TRP A 247 4.23 14.03 -6.85
C TRP A 247 4.25 15.10 -7.96
N LEU A 248 5.40 15.78 -8.15
CA LEU A 248 5.56 16.78 -9.20
C LEU A 248 5.58 16.11 -10.59
N PHE A 249 6.33 15.02 -10.74
CA PHE A 249 6.31 14.22 -11.97
C PHE A 249 4.88 13.78 -12.33
N ARG A 250 4.14 13.27 -11.38
CA ARG A 250 2.74 12.85 -11.58
C ARG A 250 1.83 14.02 -11.91
N LEU A 251 2.03 15.17 -11.25
CA LEU A 251 1.25 16.39 -11.52
C LEU A 251 1.43 16.88 -12.96
N VAL A 252 2.66 16.84 -13.49
CA VAL A 252 2.95 17.23 -14.88
C VAL A 252 2.24 16.29 -15.88
N HIS A 253 2.13 15.00 -15.57
CA HIS A 253 1.49 14.02 -16.47
C HIS A 253 -0.04 13.97 -16.33
N GLU A 254 -0.60 14.28 -15.15
CA GLU A 254 -2.02 14.22 -14.87
C GLU A 254 -2.51 15.49 -14.11
N PRO A 255 -2.32 16.72 -14.65
CA PRO A 255 -2.53 17.95 -13.88
C PRO A 255 -3.97 18.13 -13.41
N ARG A 256 -4.96 17.90 -14.29
CA ARG A 256 -6.38 18.08 -13.96
C ARG A 256 -6.85 17.14 -12.83
N ARG A 257 -6.34 15.91 -12.81
CA ARG A 257 -6.72 14.89 -11.84
C ARG A 257 -6.03 15.10 -10.48
N LEU A 258 -4.77 15.53 -10.49
CA LEU A 258 -3.92 15.55 -9.30
C LEU A 258 -3.81 16.91 -8.62
N TRP A 259 -4.10 18.01 -9.33
CA TRP A 259 -4.09 19.35 -8.76
C TRP A 259 -4.94 19.50 -7.49
N PRO A 260 -6.20 18.99 -7.41
CA PRO A 260 -6.99 19.09 -6.20
C PRO A 260 -6.35 18.47 -4.96
N ARG A 261 -5.53 17.42 -5.16
CA ARG A 261 -4.78 16.73 -4.07
C ARG A 261 -3.52 17.51 -3.68
N TYR A 262 -2.76 17.97 -4.65
CA TYR A 262 -1.42 18.51 -4.39
C TYR A 262 -1.43 20.00 -4.03
N ARG A 263 -2.47 20.75 -4.36
CA ARG A 263 -2.66 22.13 -3.91
C ARG A 263 -2.69 22.28 -2.38
N GLU A 264 -2.93 21.19 -1.66
CA GLU A 264 -2.95 21.17 -0.19
C GLU A 264 -1.58 20.89 0.45
N TYR A 265 -0.55 20.61 -0.32
CA TYR A 265 0.78 20.34 0.21
C TYR A 265 1.40 21.51 0.99
N PRO A 266 1.24 22.78 0.58
CA PRO A 266 1.69 23.90 1.41
C PRO A 266 0.99 23.93 2.78
N LEU A 267 -0.32 23.67 2.81
CA LEU A 267 -1.06 23.57 4.07
C LEU A 267 -0.60 22.40 4.92
N PHE A 268 -0.31 21.22 4.31
CA PHE A 268 0.28 20.09 5.01
C PHE A 268 1.57 20.48 5.73
N VAL A 269 2.48 21.17 5.04
CA VAL A 269 3.76 21.61 5.61
C VAL A 269 3.55 22.56 6.79
N LEU A 270 2.66 23.55 6.65
CA LEU A 270 2.31 24.51 7.74
C LEU A 270 1.72 23.81 8.96
N LEU A 271 0.80 22.85 8.76
CA LEU A 271 0.17 22.12 9.86
C LEU A 271 1.16 21.20 10.58
N VAL A 272 2.03 20.52 9.83
CA VAL A 272 3.10 19.70 10.41
C VAL A 272 4.09 20.57 11.20
N ALA A 273 4.46 21.74 10.69
CA ALA A 273 5.27 22.69 11.42
C ALA A 273 4.61 23.14 12.73
N ALA A 274 3.31 23.47 12.68
CA ALA A 274 2.54 23.84 13.88
C ALA A 274 2.47 22.69 14.90
N GLN A 275 2.29 21.45 14.44
CA GLN A 275 2.32 20.26 15.30
C GLN A 275 3.71 20.10 15.96
N ARG A 276 4.79 20.24 15.20
CA ARG A 276 6.17 20.11 15.70
C ARG A 276 6.58 21.20 16.70
N LEU A 277 6.04 22.40 16.52
CA LEU A 277 6.26 23.52 17.43
C LEU A 277 5.31 23.51 18.64
N ASN A 278 4.51 22.43 18.81
CA ASN A 278 3.48 22.29 19.85
C ASN A 278 2.43 23.42 19.86
N LEU A 279 2.23 24.08 18.70
CA LEU A 279 1.19 25.09 18.51
C LEU A 279 -0.19 24.44 18.28
N ARG A 280 -0.19 23.17 17.85
CA ARG A 280 -1.39 22.33 17.69
C ARG A 280 -1.08 20.89 18.08
N SER A 281 -2.00 20.29 18.84
CA SER A 281 -1.99 18.84 19.13
C SER A 281 -3.01 18.11 18.25
N TYR A 282 -2.69 16.88 17.94
CA TYR A 282 -3.54 15.95 17.21
C TYR A 282 -3.46 14.60 17.91
N ASP A 283 -4.61 14.10 18.35
CA ASP A 283 -4.66 12.79 19.01
C ASP A 283 -4.76 11.67 17.98
N LEU A 284 -4.15 10.54 18.32
CA LEU A 284 -4.35 9.30 17.57
C LEU A 284 -5.66 8.69 18.07
N ASP A 285 -6.79 9.08 17.47
CA ASP A 285 -8.06 8.43 17.74
C ASP A 285 -7.98 6.97 17.24
N PRO A 286 -8.21 5.97 18.12
CA PRO A 286 -8.25 4.57 17.73
C PRO A 286 -9.45 4.23 16.83
#